data_29fb854a2f2c794b3c35ecc9d17a0822
#
_entry.id   29fb854a2f2c794b3c35ecc9d17a0822
#
_cell.length_a   1.000
_cell.length_b   1.000
_cell.length_c   1.000
_cell.angle_alpha   90.00
_cell.angle_beta   90.00
_cell.angle_gamma   90.00
#
_symmetry.space_group_name_H-M   'P 1'
#
loop_
_entity.id
_entity.type
_entity.pdbx_description
1 polymer ?
#
loop_
_entity_poly.entity_id
_entity_poly.type
_entity_poly.pdbx_seq_one_letter_code
_entity_poly.pdbx_strand_id
1 'polypeptide(L)'
;MDVLSFLMTGFEVALQPQNLLIAFIGAFVGTIVGLLPGLGPINGVAILLPFAYALGLPVESALILLAAVYLGCEYGGRISAILINVPGDAGAIMTTMDGYPLAQQGKAGIALSLSSVSSFIGSMVAFIGIVFFAPILANWAIAFGPAEYFALMVFAIVCLTGLVSTQPFKTLIMALIGLGLSTVGMDAITGVYRFTFDSVGLSDGIAFTTIVIGLFSVSEILLLLERTTVGKVVLAQGKRSLFNLKELLSSLATIIRSSFIGFFSGILPGAGASVASAMAYTTERKLAGEKGKFGQGDLRGLAAPESANNAAACGSFIPMLTLGVPGSGTTAVMMGALTLYNITPGPQLFAEQPVLVWALIASLMVGNIILLVLNLPLVGFFAKLLNIPNYILIPVIATVSFVGVYAIHRALLHKPICKGFFSDIIFK
;
A
#
# COMPACT_ATOMS: atom_id res chain seq x y z
N MET A 1 9.63 4.38 27.53
CA MET A 1 9.72 5.48 26.57
C MET A 1 8.40 6.21 26.56
N ASP A 2 8.45 7.53 26.60
CA ASP A 2 7.22 8.33 26.51
C ASP A 2 6.75 8.35 25.05
N VAL A 3 5.70 7.58 24.75
CA VAL A 3 5.12 7.44 23.41
C VAL A 3 4.74 8.81 22.83
N LEU A 4 4.27 9.72 23.69
CA LEU A 4 3.83 11.05 23.28
C LEU A 4 5.00 11.92 22.81
N SER A 5 6.14 11.87 23.48
CA SER A 5 7.33 12.64 23.09
C SER A 5 7.86 12.20 21.72
N PHE A 6 7.93 10.89 21.48
CA PHE A 6 8.34 10.36 20.19
C PHE A 6 7.35 10.69 19.08
N LEU A 7 6.05 10.64 19.37
CA LEU A 7 5.02 11.04 18.40
C LEU A 7 5.16 12.53 18.03
N MET A 8 5.45 13.40 18.99
CA MET A 8 5.71 14.83 18.74
C MET A 8 6.91 15.01 17.82
N THR A 9 8.02 14.33 18.10
CA THR A 9 9.19 14.34 17.19
C THR A 9 8.83 13.83 15.79
N GLY A 10 8.00 12.79 15.69
CA GLY A 10 7.49 12.31 14.41
C GLY A 10 6.71 13.38 13.64
N PHE A 11 5.86 14.14 14.33
CA PHE A 11 5.13 15.26 13.73
C PHE A 11 6.05 16.40 13.33
N GLU A 12 7.08 16.73 14.11
CA GLU A 12 8.09 17.73 13.73
C GLU A 12 8.73 17.41 12.37
N VAL A 13 9.04 16.15 12.12
CA VAL A 13 9.58 15.70 10.83
C VAL A 13 8.51 15.69 9.73
N ALA A 14 7.33 15.09 10.01
CA ALA A 14 6.28 14.95 9.01
C ALA A 14 5.69 16.30 8.55
N LEU A 15 5.67 17.30 9.44
CA LEU A 15 5.14 18.65 9.16
C LEU A 15 6.19 19.61 8.56
N GLN A 16 7.43 19.18 8.36
CA GLN A 16 8.40 20.01 7.62
C GLN A 16 7.85 20.34 6.23
N PRO A 17 8.04 21.58 5.73
CA PRO A 17 7.48 21.99 4.45
C PRO A 17 7.84 21.07 3.28
N GLN A 18 9.07 20.54 3.28
CA GLN A 18 9.51 19.54 2.29
C GLN A 18 8.70 18.24 2.38
N ASN A 19 8.52 17.69 3.58
CA ASN A 19 7.80 16.46 3.79
C ASN A 19 6.29 16.61 3.56
N LEU A 20 5.71 17.77 3.87
CA LEU A 20 4.34 18.09 3.50
C LEU A 20 4.14 18.14 1.99
N LEU A 21 5.06 18.76 1.25
CA LEU A 21 5.01 18.78 -0.21
C LEU A 21 5.17 17.37 -0.79
N ILE A 22 6.08 16.58 -0.25
CA ILE A 22 6.30 15.18 -0.66
C ILE A 22 5.06 14.33 -0.37
N ALA A 23 4.45 14.46 0.81
CA ALA A 23 3.22 13.78 1.16
C ALA A 23 2.05 14.18 0.24
N PHE A 24 1.95 15.48 -0.10
CA PHE A 24 0.94 15.97 -1.05
C PHE A 24 1.13 15.38 -2.44
N ILE A 25 2.36 15.38 -2.97
CA ILE A 25 2.69 14.78 -4.28
C ILE A 25 2.38 13.28 -4.25
N GLY A 26 2.81 12.57 -3.20
CA GLY A 26 2.53 11.14 -3.03
C GLY A 26 1.04 10.84 -2.99
N ALA A 27 0.27 11.59 -2.20
CA ALA A 27 -1.18 11.45 -2.10
C ALA A 27 -1.89 11.72 -3.44
N PHE A 28 -1.47 12.75 -4.16
CA PHE A 28 -2.03 13.12 -5.45
C PHE A 28 -1.73 12.06 -6.52
N VAL A 29 -0.45 11.70 -6.69
CA VAL A 29 -0.02 10.66 -7.65
C VAL A 29 -0.62 9.31 -7.28
N GLY A 30 -0.62 8.95 -6.00
CA GLY A 30 -1.25 7.72 -5.50
C GLY A 30 -2.73 7.66 -5.84
N THR A 31 -3.48 8.76 -5.64
CA THR A 31 -4.90 8.83 -6.02
C THR A 31 -5.10 8.61 -7.52
N ILE A 32 -4.21 9.15 -8.37
CA ILE A 32 -4.27 8.92 -9.83
C ILE A 32 -3.98 7.45 -10.15
N VAL A 33 -2.93 6.88 -9.57
CA VAL A 33 -2.56 5.48 -9.83
C VAL A 33 -3.66 4.53 -9.36
N GLY A 34 -4.19 4.73 -8.16
CA GLY A 34 -5.23 3.88 -7.59
C GLY A 34 -6.56 3.95 -8.33
N LEU A 35 -6.89 5.10 -8.90
CA LEU A 35 -8.11 5.28 -9.68
C LEU A 35 -8.05 4.52 -11.03
N LEU A 36 -6.85 4.19 -11.53
CA LEU A 36 -6.68 3.48 -12.78
C LEU A 36 -6.89 1.97 -12.55
N PRO A 37 -7.89 1.34 -13.21
CA PRO A 37 -8.23 -0.04 -12.95
C PRO A 37 -7.05 -1.00 -13.18
N GLY A 38 -6.75 -1.82 -12.17
CA GLY A 38 -5.71 -2.84 -12.21
C GLY A 38 -4.34 -2.39 -11.69
N LEU A 39 -4.06 -1.09 -11.61
CA LEU A 39 -2.75 -0.63 -11.08
C LEU A 39 -2.60 -0.87 -9.57
N GLY A 40 -3.54 -0.40 -8.78
CA GLY A 40 -3.55 -0.62 -7.34
C GLY A 40 -2.31 -0.12 -6.56
N PRO A 41 -2.32 -0.27 -5.22
CA PRO A 41 -1.28 0.30 -4.37
C PRO A 41 0.08 -0.40 -4.49
N ILE A 42 0.11 -1.71 -4.74
CA ILE A 42 1.37 -2.46 -4.91
C ILE A 42 2.15 -1.90 -6.10
N ASN A 43 1.47 -1.77 -7.24
CA ASN A 43 2.07 -1.23 -8.46
C ASN A 43 2.47 0.24 -8.27
N GLY A 44 1.63 1.05 -7.61
CA GLY A 44 1.92 2.45 -7.34
C GLY A 44 3.21 2.65 -6.55
N VAL A 45 3.37 1.90 -5.45
CA VAL A 45 4.57 1.95 -4.62
C VAL A 45 5.77 1.35 -5.36
N ALA A 46 5.60 0.24 -6.09
CA ALA A 46 6.67 -0.40 -6.85
C ALA A 46 7.25 0.49 -7.97
N ILE A 47 6.38 1.23 -8.67
CA ILE A 47 6.78 2.17 -9.73
C ILE A 47 7.52 3.37 -9.15
N LEU A 48 7.07 3.90 -8.00
CA LEU A 48 7.63 5.11 -7.41
C LEU A 48 8.82 4.87 -6.48
N LEU A 49 9.02 3.64 -6.00
CA LEU A 49 10.15 3.28 -5.16
C LEU A 49 11.51 3.62 -5.80
N PRO A 50 11.81 3.19 -7.04
CA PRO A 50 13.06 3.54 -7.70
C PRO A 50 13.21 5.05 -7.90
N PHE A 51 12.11 5.74 -8.18
CA PHE A 51 12.09 7.18 -8.36
C PHE A 51 12.43 7.92 -7.07
N ALA A 52 11.83 7.52 -5.94
CA ALA A 52 12.13 8.08 -4.62
C ALA A 52 13.63 7.95 -4.28
N TYR A 53 14.22 6.79 -4.57
CA TYR A 53 15.63 6.53 -4.36
C TYR A 53 16.52 7.36 -5.30
N ALA A 54 16.16 7.46 -6.58
CA ALA A 54 16.89 8.20 -7.60
C ALA A 54 16.95 9.71 -7.32
N LEU A 55 15.92 10.27 -6.69
CA LEU A 55 15.89 11.68 -6.25
C LEU A 55 16.86 11.99 -5.10
N GLY A 56 17.48 10.96 -4.50
CA GLY A 56 18.38 11.14 -3.35
C GLY A 56 17.66 11.69 -2.11
N LEU A 57 16.37 11.38 -1.96
CA LEU A 57 15.61 11.85 -0.79
C LEU A 57 16.16 11.24 0.50
N PRO A 58 16.13 11.98 1.63
CA PRO A 58 16.32 11.40 2.95
C PRO A 58 15.34 10.22 3.14
N VAL A 59 15.74 9.21 3.91
CA VAL A 59 14.95 7.99 4.07
C VAL A 59 13.55 8.26 4.62
N GLU A 60 13.42 9.18 5.56
CA GLU A 60 12.13 9.60 6.12
C GLU A 60 11.22 10.16 5.03
N SER A 61 11.76 11.05 4.19
CA SER A 61 11.02 11.66 3.09
C SER A 61 10.61 10.65 2.03
N ALA A 62 11.47 9.69 1.71
CA ALA A 62 11.16 8.62 0.77
C ALA A 62 10.04 7.71 1.30
N LEU A 63 10.09 7.33 2.57
CA LEU A 63 9.02 6.52 3.19
C LEU A 63 7.71 7.29 3.30
N ILE A 64 7.74 8.60 3.62
CA ILE A 64 6.57 9.48 3.62
C ILE A 64 5.94 9.52 2.22
N LEU A 65 6.76 9.66 1.16
CA LEU A 65 6.29 9.61 -0.22
C LEU A 65 5.55 8.30 -0.51
N LEU A 66 6.21 7.17 -0.23
CA LEU A 66 5.67 5.85 -0.54
C LEU A 66 4.42 5.51 0.28
N ALA A 67 4.38 5.91 1.56
CA ALA A 67 3.20 5.77 2.39
C ALA A 67 2.03 6.63 1.88
N ALA A 68 2.30 7.88 1.48
CA ALA A 68 1.28 8.75 0.89
C ALA A 68 0.77 8.21 -0.46
N VAL A 69 1.64 7.60 -1.28
CA VAL A 69 1.24 6.89 -2.51
C VAL A 69 0.35 5.70 -2.19
N TYR A 70 0.73 4.88 -1.21
CA TYR A 70 -0.05 3.73 -0.78
C TYR A 70 -1.47 4.15 -0.39
N LEU A 71 -1.59 5.08 0.57
CA LEU A 71 -2.89 5.57 1.02
C LEU A 71 -3.66 6.28 -0.10
N GLY A 72 -2.96 7.01 -0.97
CA GLY A 72 -3.54 7.64 -2.15
C GLY A 72 -4.16 6.63 -3.10
N CYS A 73 -3.50 5.49 -3.34
CA CYS A 73 -4.05 4.42 -4.17
C CYS A 73 -5.33 3.82 -3.59
N GLU A 74 -5.39 3.62 -2.26
CA GLU A 74 -6.61 3.14 -1.59
C GLU A 74 -7.77 4.13 -1.75
N TYR A 75 -7.48 5.44 -1.66
CA TYR A 75 -8.48 6.47 -1.93
C TYR A 75 -8.89 6.56 -3.40
N GLY A 76 -7.97 6.30 -4.34
CA GLY A 76 -8.24 6.33 -5.78
C GLY A 76 -9.12 5.18 -6.24
N GLY A 77 -8.85 3.96 -5.77
CA GLY A 77 -9.50 2.73 -6.20
C GLY A 77 -11.01 2.72 -6.07
N ARG A 78 -11.55 3.39 -5.05
CA ARG A 78 -13.00 3.53 -4.87
C ARG A 78 -13.67 4.42 -5.92
N ILE A 79 -12.95 5.38 -6.52
CA ILE A 79 -13.54 6.31 -7.51
C ILE A 79 -13.98 5.53 -8.75
N SER A 80 -13.13 4.67 -9.27
CA SER A 80 -13.46 3.78 -10.38
C SER A 80 -14.48 2.71 -9.98
N ALA A 81 -14.37 2.15 -8.77
CA ALA A 81 -15.35 1.19 -8.24
C ALA A 81 -16.77 1.77 -8.21
N ILE A 82 -16.93 3.01 -7.74
CA ILE A 82 -18.23 3.70 -7.63
C ILE A 82 -18.74 4.16 -8.99
N LEU A 83 -17.89 4.74 -9.85
CA LEU A 83 -18.34 5.40 -11.07
C LEU A 83 -18.51 4.46 -12.28
N ILE A 84 -17.70 3.40 -12.36
CA ILE A 84 -17.67 2.54 -13.56
C ILE A 84 -17.80 1.05 -13.25
N ASN A 85 -18.03 0.69 -11.98
CA ASN A 85 -18.11 -0.71 -11.52
C ASN A 85 -16.83 -1.53 -11.76
N VAL A 86 -15.69 -0.86 -11.83
CA VAL A 86 -14.38 -1.51 -12.00
C VAL A 86 -13.50 -1.08 -10.83
N PRO A 87 -13.19 -1.99 -9.90
CA PRO A 87 -12.35 -1.63 -8.76
C PRO A 87 -10.94 -1.28 -9.22
N GLY A 88 -10.33 -0.26 -8.60
CA GLY A 88 -8.95 0.10 -8.85
C GLY A 88 -7.98 -0.96 -8.33
N ASP A 89 -8.35 -1.61 -7.24
CA ASP A 89 -7.61 -2.68 -6.59
C ASP A 89 -8.54 -3.71 -5.94
N ALA A 90 -7.95 -4.78 -5.36
CA ALA A 90 -8.71 -5.83 -4.71
C ALA A 90 -9.46 -5.37 -3.45
N GLY A 91 -8.97 -4.34 -2.75
CA GLY A 91 -9.62 -3.75 -1.58
C GLY A 91 -10.94 -3.07 -1.91
N ALA A 92 -11.04 -2.47 -3.10
CA ALA A 92 -12.22 -1.75 -3.57
C ALA A 92 -13.30 -2.65 -4.21
N ILE A 93 -13.11 -3.98 -4.29
CA ILE A 93 -14.10 -4.89 -4.88
C ILE A 93 -15.45 -4.78 -4.16
N MET A 94 -15.47 -4.80 -2.84
CA MET A 94 -16.71 -4.72 -2.07
C MET A 94 -17.40 -3.36 -2.20
N THR A 95 -16.65 -2.32 -2.48
CA THR A 95 -17.18 -0.97 -2.74
C THR A 95 -18.05 -0.92 -3.99
N THR A 96 -17.80 -1.76 -5.00
CA THR A 96 -18.63 -1.83 -6.22
C THR A 96 -20.05 -2.27 -5.91
N MET A 97 -20.23 -3.13 -4.90
CA MET A 97 -21.51 -3.79 -4.61
C MET A 97 -22.64 -2.79 -4.29
N ASP A 98 -22.33 -1.73 -3.56
CA ASP A 98 -23.29 -0.70 -3.19
C ASP A 98 -22.93 0.68 -3.77
N GLY A 99 -21.65 0.95 -4.00
CA GLY A 99 -21.18 2.22 -4.55
C GLY A 99 -21.65 2.47 -5.98
N TYR A 100 -21.55 1.48 -6.85
CA TYR A 100 -22.00 1.60 -8.23
C TYR A 100 -23.54 1.69 -8.35
N PRO A 101 -24.36 0.90 -7.67
CA PRO A 101 -25.81 1.10 -7.61
C PRO A 101 -26.21 2.49 -7.13
N LEU A 102 -25.52 3.07 -6.14
CA LEU A 102 -25.75 4.46 -5.71
C LEU A 102 -25.47 5.46 -6.84
N ALA A 103 -24.37 5.26 -7.58
CA ALA A 103 -24.04 6.11 -8.72
C ALA A 103 -25.09 6.01 -9.83
N GLN A 104 -25.58 4.82 -10.14
CA GLN A 104 -26.68 4.62 -11.10
C GLN A 104 -27.98 5.28 -10.68
N GLN A 105 -28.25 5.39 -9.37
CA GLN A 105 -29.39 6.12 -8.81
C GLN A 105 -29.21 7.66 -8.87
N GLY A 106 -28.14 8.16 -9.49
CA GLY A 106 -27.81 9.58 -9.55
C GLY A 106 -27.19 10.13 -8.25
N LYS A 107 -26.81 9.28 -7.30
CA LYS A 107 -26.23 9.64 -5.99
C LYS A 107 -24.69 9.48 -5.95
N ALA A 108 -24.03 9.57 -7.10
CA ALA A 108 -22.58 9.42 -7.20
C ALA A 108 -21.80 10.38 -6.28
N GLY A 109 -22.26 11.63 -6.15
CA GLY A 109 -21.63 12.62 -5.27
C GLY A 109 -21.72 12.23 -3.79
N ILE A 110 -22.88 11.71 -3.35
CA ILE A 110 -23.08 11.19 -1.99
C ILE A 110 -22.16 9.98 -1.76
N ALA A 111 -22.14 9.03 -2.69
CA ALA A 111 -21.29 7.84 -2.59
C ALA A 111 -19.82 8.20 -2.48
N LEU A 112 -19.32 9.06 -3.36
CA LEU A 112 -17.90 9.48 -3.37
C LEU A 112 -17.51 10.28 -2.13
N SER A 113 -18.37 11.16 -1.64
CA SER A 113 -18.07 11.94 -0.44
C SER A 113 -18.19 11.13 0.84
N LEU A 114 -19.21 10.28 0.98
CA LEU A 114 -19.35 9.39 2.13
C LEU A 114 -18.21 8.39 2.20
N SER A 115 -17.83 7.78 1.08
CA SER A 115 -16.68 6.87 1.04
C SER A 115 -15.39 7.57 1.46
N SER A 116 -15.16 8.84 1.02
CA SER A 116 -14.00 9.62 1.45
C SER A 116 -13.90 9.79 2.97
N VAL A 117 -15.03 10.15 3.59
CA VAL A 117 -15.07 10.35 5.03
C VAL A 117 -14.98 9.02 5.79
N SER A 118 -15.59 7.95 5.26
CA SER A 118 -15.48 6.60 5.84
C SER A 118 -14.02 6.12 5.84
N SER A 119 -13.31 6.30 4.73
CA SER A 119 -11.89 5.98 4.60
C SER A 119 -11.04 6.80 5.57
N PHE A 120 -11.31 8.11 5.69
CA PHE A 120 -10.61 8.98 6.64
C PHE A 120 -10.81 8.52 8.09
N ILE A 121 -12.06 8.27 8.52
CA ILE A 121 -12.35 7.81 9.88
C ILE A 121 -11.67 6.45 10.12
N GLY A 122 -11.75 5.53 9.16
CA GLY A 122 -11.06 4.24 9.24
C GLY A 122 -9.57 4.37 9.47
N SER A 123 -8.92 5.22 8.69
CA SER A 123 -7.49 5.50 8.85
C SER A 123 -7.16 6.17 10.20
N MET A 124 -8.02 7.06 10.70
CA MET A 124 -7.78 7.71 11.99
C MET A 124 -7.93 6.73 13.16
N VAL A 125 -8.90 5.83 13.12
CA VAL A 125 -9.04 4.75 14.10
C VAL A 125 -7.78 3.86 14.08
N ALA A 126 -7.30 3.49 12.88
CA ALA A 126 -6.09 2.70 12.74
C ALA A 126 -4.83 3.46 13.19
N PHE A 127 -4.72 4.75 12.88
CA PHE A 127 -3.62 5.60 13.37
C PHE A 127 -3.53 5.59 14.90
N ILE A 128 -4.65 5.81 15.57
CA ILE A 128 -4.71 5.70 17.04
C ILE A 128 -4.29 4.30 17.49
N GLY A 129 -4.79 3.27 16.82
CA GLY A 129 -4.39 1.89 17.07
C GLY A 129 -2.88 1.67 16.93
N ILE A 130 -2.26 2.18 15.87
CA ILE A 130 -0.81 2.06 15.63
C ILE A 130 -0.02 2.72 16.77
N VAL A 131 -0.37 3.94 17.16
CA VAL A 131 0.33 4.69 18.23
C VAL A 131 0.38 3.88 19.54
N PHE A 132 -0.69 3.17 19.87
CA PHE A 132 -0.73 2.37 21.10
C PHE A 132 -0.18 0.95 20.93
N PHE A 133 -0.52 0.25 19.85
CA PHE A 133 -0.19 -1.16 19.66
C PHE A 133 1.23 -1.40 19.13
N ALA A 134 1.76 -0.52 18.27
CA ALA A 134 3.06 -0.76 17.67
C ALA A 134 4.20 -0.81 18.67
N PRO A 135 4.31 0.10 19.68
CA PRO A 135 5.35 0.00 20.71
C PRO A 135 5.23 -1.25 21.58
N ILE A 136 4.00 -1.66 21.92
CA ILE A 136 3.76 -2.87 22.72
C ILE A 136 4.23 -4.09 21.94
N LEU A 137 3.86 -4.20 20.67
CA LEU A 137 4.23 -5.35 19.85
C LEU A 137 5.74 -5.37 19.56
N ALA A 138 6.38 -4.21 19.35
CA ALA A 138 7.82 -4.11 19.18
C ALA A 138 8.56 -4.60 20.44
N ASN A 139 8.11 -4.21 21.62
CA ASN A 139 8.71 -4.66 22.88
C ASN A 139 8.56 -6.18 23.10
N TRP A 140 7.43 -6.77 22.70
CA TRP A 140 7.27 -8.23 22.75
C TRP A 140 8.16 -8.93 21.72
N ALA A 141 8.27 -8.37 20.53
CA ALA A 141 9.07 -8.94 19.46
C ALA A 141 10.58 -8.95 19.75
N ILE A 142 11.09 -8.02 20.57
CA ILE A 142 12.49 -8.03 21.03
C ILE A 142 12.80 -9.28 21.87
N ALA A 143 11.81 -9.83 22.56
CA ALA A 143 11.96 -11.04 23.36
C ALA A 143 12.00 -12.34 22.52
N PHE A 144 11.70 -12.26 21.20
CA PHE A 144 11.69 -13.42 20.32
C PHE A 144 13.12 -13.90 20.06
N GLY A 145 13.35 -15.18 20.28
CA GLY A 145 14.55 -15.86 19.82
C GLY A 145 14.43 -16.40 18.39
N PRO A 146 15.45 -17.08 17.89
CA PRO A 146 15.44 -17.63 16.52
C PRO A 146 14.29 -18.62 16.25
N ALA A 147 13.88 -19.40 17.26
CA ALA A 147 12.78 -20.35 17.13
C ALA A 147 11.42 -19.65 16.97
N GLU A 148 11.18 -18.58 17.74
CA GLU A 148 9.97 -17.78 17.67
C GLU A 148 9.89 -17.03 16.32
N TYR A 149 11.02 -16.49 15.83
CA TYR A 149 11.07 -15.89 14.49
C TYR A 149 10.80 -16.89 13.39
N PHE A 150 11.35 -18.09 13.47
CA PHE A 150 11.04 -19.15 12.51
C PHE A 150 9.54 -19.49 12.52
N ALA A 151 8.96 -19.66 13.70
CA ALA A 151 7.52 -19.92 13.85
C ALA A 151 6.67 -18.76 13.28
N LEU A 152 7.09 -17.51 13.50
CA LEU A 152 6.44 -16.33 12.94
C LEU A 152 6.49 -16.32 11.40
N MET A 153 7.62 -16.66 10.79
CA MET A 153 7.75 -16.74 9.32
C MET A 153 6.86 -17.84 8.74
N VAL A 154 6.84 -19.02 9.37
CA VAL A 154 5.93 -20.10 8.98
C VAL A 154 4.47 -19.66 9.11
N PHE A 155 4.10 -19.00 10.21
CA PHE A 155 2.76 -18.44 10.41
C PHE A 155 2.39 -17.44 9.32
N ALA A 156 3.30 -16.52 8.96
CA ALA A 156 3.08 -15.55 7.89
C ALA A 156 2.81 -16.24 6.54
N ILE A 157 3.57 -17.28 6.18
CA ILE A 157 3.36 -18.05 4.95
C ILE A 157 2.01 -18.76 4.98
N VAL A 158 1.64 -19.35 6.11
CA VAL A 158 0.34 -20.01 6.29
C VAL A 158 -0.81 -19.02 6.16
N CYS A 159 -0.68 -17.83 6.77
CA CYS A 159 -1.68 -16.76 6.63
C CYS A 159 -1.84 -16.32 5.18
N LEU A 160 -0.73 -16.10 4.47
CA LEU A 160 -0.75 -15.75 3.04
C LEU A 160 -1.46 -16.81 2.20
N THR A 161 -1.20 -18.09 2.45
CA THR A 161 -1.80 -19.18 1.66
C THR A 161 -3.25 -19.45 2.02
N GLY A 162 -3.61 -19.35 3.30
CA GLY A 162 -4.93 -19.73 3.81
C GLY A 162 -5.99 -18.63 3.74
N LEU A 163 -5.59 -17.37 3.99
CA LEU A 163 -6.54 -16.25 4.10
C LEU A 163 -6.75 -15.48 2.79
N VAL A 164 -5.73 -15.41 1.95
CA VAL A 164 -5.73 -14.51 0.78
C VAL A 164 -6.10 -15.22 -0.52
N SER A 165 -5.90 -16.52 -0.61
CA SER A 165 -5.97 -17.22 -1.89
C SER A 165 -7.14 -18.18 -2.00
N THR A 166 -7.90 -18.06 -3.11
CA THR A 166 -8.84 -19.10 -3.57
C THR A 166 -8.10 -20.35 -4.09
N GLN A 167 -6.77 -20.25 -4.27
CA GLN A 167 -5.91 -21.34 -4.78
C GLN A 167 -4.67 -21.51 -3.88
N PRO A 168 -4.82 -22.07 -2.66
CA PRO A 168 -3.77 -22.10 -1.64
C PRO A 168 -2.50 -22.81 -2.10
N PHE A 169 -2.61 -23.90 -2.85
CA PHE A 169 -1.45 -24.62 -3.38
C PHE A 169 -0.63 -23.79 -4.36
N LYS A 170 -1.28 -23.01 -5.23
CA LYS A 170 -0.59 -22.12 -6.16
C LYS A 170 0.15 -21.01 -5.42
N THR A 171 -0.48 -20.44 -4.41
CA THR A 171 0.14 -19.42 -3.55
C THR A 171 1.34 -19.99 -2.79
N LEU A 172 1.24 -21.20 -2.25
CA LEU A 172 2.34 -21.88 -1.58
C LEU A 172 3.53 -22.12 -2.53
N ILE A 173 3.26 -22.63 -3.74
CA ILE A 173 4.30 -22.84 -4.76
C ILE A 173 5.00 -21.52 -5.08
N MET A 174 4.25 -20.41 -5.26
CA MET A 174 4.84 -19.11 -5.53
C MET A 174 5.66 -18.58 -4.36
N ALA A 175 5.23 -18.81 -3.11
CA ALA A 175 6.01 -18.47 -1.91
C ALA A 175 7.33 -19.27 -1.86
N LEU A 176 7.29 -20.56 -2.18
CA LEU A 176 8.50 -21.40 -2.24
C LEU A 176 9.45 -20.98 -3.37
N ILE A 177 8.93 -20.55 -4.53
CA ILE A 177 9.73 -19.98 -5.61
C ILE A 177 10.41 -18.68 -5.13
N GLY A 178 9.66 -17.80 -4.44
CA GLY A 178 10.23 -16.57 -3.86
C GLY A 178 11.35 -16.87 -2.85
N LEU A 179 11.15 -17.84 -1.96
CA LEU A 179 12.19 -18.32 -1.05
C LEU A 179 13.40 -18.87 -1.80
N GLY A 180 13.19 -19.65 -2.86
CA GLY A 180 14.27 -20.15 -3.71
C GLY A 180 15.08 -19.02 -4.35
N LEU A 181 14.41 -18.00 -4.88
CA LEU A 181 15.07 -16.82 -5.46
C LEU A 181 15.89 -16.03 -4.42
N SER A 182 15.41 -15.96 -3.17
CA SER A 182 16.14 -15.27 -2.08
C SER A 182 17.43 -15.98 -1.65
N THR A 183 17.61 -17.26 -2.01
CA THR A 183 18.82 -18.03 -1.68
C THR A 183 19.93 -17.89 -2.74
N VAL A 184 19.66 -17.21 -3.86
CA VAL A 184 20.67 -16.93 -4.89
C VAL A 184 21.67 -15.91 -4.36
N GLY A 185 22.98 -16.17 -4.55
CA GLY A 185 24.04 -15.27 -4.10
C GLY A 185 24.97 -15.90 -3.06
N MET A 186 25.76 -15.07 -2.39
CA MET A 186 26.65 -15.49 -1.33
C MET A 186 25.90 -15.61 0.00
N ASP A 187 25.99 -16.74 0.65
CA ASP A 187 25.47 -16.94 2.00
C ASP A 187 26.26 -16.08 3.01
N ALA A 188 25.57 -15.20 3.72
CA ALA A 188 26.19 -14.25 4.65
C ALA A 188 26.89 -14.92 5.85
N ILE A 189 26.53 -16.16 6.21
CA ILE A 189 27.09 -16.89 7.36
C ILE A 189 28.29 -17.72 6.94
N THR A 190 28.14 -18.47 5.83
CA THR A 190 29.15 -19.45 5.40
C THR A 190 30.10 -18.91 4.32
N GLY A 191 29.75 -17.81 3.66
CA GLY A 191 30.48 -17.28 2.53
C GLY A 191 30.41 -18.13 1.24
N VAL A 192 29.56 -19.17 1.23
CA VAL A 192 29.41 -20.07 0.09
C VAL A 192 28.43 -19.47 -0.92
N TYR A 193 28.83 -19.49 -2.21
CA TYR A 193 27.95 -19.08 -3.30
C TYR A 193 26.89 -20.15 -3.58
N ARG A 194 25.63 -19.72 -3.68
CA ARG A 194 24.47 -20.57 -3.96
C ARG A 194 23.81 -20.12 -5.26
N PHE A 195 23.60 -21.04 -6.18
CA PHE A 195 22.87 -20.82 -7.43
C PHE A 195 23.37 -19.63 -8.28
N THR A 196 24.66 -19.30 -8.19
CA THR A 196 25.26 -18.18 -8.94
C THR A 196 25.72 -18.61 -10.35
N PHE A 197 25.83 -19.91 -10.61
CA PHE A 197 26.29 -20.46 -11.91
C PHE A 197 27.59 -19.78 -12.42
N ASP A 198 28.52 -19.50 -11.51
CA ASP A 198 29.76 -18.77 -11.75
C ASP A 198 29.62 -17.38 -12.38
N SER A 199 28.42 -16.82 -12.33
CA SER A 199 28.14 -15.46 -12.80
C SER A 199 28.46 -14.44 -11.71
N VAL A 200 29.37 -13.51 -12.00
CA VAL A 200 29.72 -12.39 -11.11
C VAL A 200 28.48 -11.51 -10.83
N GLY A 201 27.58 -11.38 -11.80
CA GLY A 201 26.35 -10.60 -11.65
C GLY A 201 25.35 -11.19 -10.66
N LEU A 202 25.48 -12.48 -10.30
CA LEU A 202 24.62 -13.14 -9.30
C LEU A 202 25.31 -13.31 -7.94
N SER A 203 26.56 -12.86 -7.78
CA SER A 203 27.31 -12.99 -6.52
C SER A 203 26.62 -12.30 -5.36
N ASP A 204 26.07 -11.12 -5.60
CA ASP A 204 25.32 -10.32 -4.60
C ASP A 204 23.84 -10.71 -4.52
N GLY A 205 23.42 -11.77 -5.20
CA GLY A 205 22.02 -12.21 -5.29
C GLY A 205 21.19 -11.40 -6.28
N ILE A 206 19.89 -11.65 -6.27
CA ILE A 206 18.92 -10.91 -7.11
C ILE A 206 18.34 -9.77 -6.28
N ALA A 207 18.55 -8.53 -6.72
CA ALA A 207 18.02 -7.37 -6.03
C ALA A 207 16.47 -7.45 -5.94
N PHE A 208 15.93 -7.32 -4.73
CA PHE A 208 14.49 -7.36 -4.46
C PHE A 208 13.71 -6.37 -5.34
N THR A 209 14.26 -5.17 -5.54
CA THR A 209 13.64 -4.14 -6.39
C THR A 209 13.50 -4.56 -7.84
N THR A 210 14.47 -5.31 -8.39
CA THR A 210 14.37 -5.85 -9.75
C THR A 210 13.22 -6.83 -9.88
N ILE A 211 13.06 -7.72 -8.88
CA ILE A 211 11.93 -8.67 -8.84
C ILE A 211 10.60 -7.93 -8.75
N VAL A 212 10.48 -6.95 -7.84
CA VAL A 212 9.27 -6.16 -7.65
C VAL A 212 8.87 -5.42 -8.92
N ILE A 213 9.81 -4.73 -9.57
CA ILE A 213 9.53 -3.99 -10.80
C ILE A 213 9.15 -4.95 -11.93
N GLY A 214 9.83 -6.07 -12.07
CA GLY A 214 9.50 -7.10 -13.06
C GLY A 214 8.11 -7.67 -12.86
N LEU A 215 7.78 -8.07 -11.63
CA LEU A 215 6.50 -8.71 -11.31
C LEU A 215 5.31 -7.75 -11.33
N PHE A 216 5.49 -6.50 -10.92
CA PHE A 216 4.38 -5.55 -10.82
C PHE A 216 4.36 -4.55 -11.97
N SER A 217 5.44 -3.81 -12.22
CA SER A 217 5.43 -2.77 -13.25
C SER A 217 5.44 -3.34 -14.67
N VAL A 218 6.33 -4.29 -14.96
CA VAL A 218 6.42 -4.86 -16.31
C VAL A 218 5.20 -5.73 -16.62
N SER A 219 4.73 -6.53 -15.67
CA SER A 219 3.49 -7.31 -15.84
C SER A 219 2.30 -6.43 -16.15
N GLU A 220 2.16 -5.29 -15.46
CA GLU A 220 1.04 -4.38 -15.72
C GLU A 220 1.12 -3.74 -17.10
N ILE A 221 2.33 -3.37 -17.57
CA ILE A 221 2.53 -2.88 -18.94
C ILE A 221 2.05 -3.93 -19.96
N LEU A 222 2.41 -5.21 -19.76
CA LEU A 222 1.99 -6.30 -20.64
C LEU A 222 0.46 -6.50 -20.63
N LEU A 223 -0.16 -6.45 -19.43
CA LEU A 223 -1.61 -6.55 -19.29
C LEU A 223 -2.34 -5.37 -19.93
N LEU A 224 -1.81 -4.14 -19.82
CA LEU A 224 -2.38 -2.96 -20.47
C LEU A 224 -2.27 -3.02 -22.00
N LEU A 225 -1.18 -3.62 -22.51
CA LEU A 225 -1.01 -3.86 -23.95
C LEU A 225 -2.01 -4.90 -24.49
N GLU A 226 -2.32 -5.93 -23.71
CA GLU A 226 -3.29 -6.97 -24.06
C GLU A 226 -4.73 -6.43 -24.06
N ARG A 227 -5.07 -5.51 -23.16
CA ARG A 227 -6.39 -4.89 -23.04
C ARG A 227 -6.61 -3.86 -24.16
N THR A 228 -6.91 -4.32 -25.35
CA THR A 228 -7.01 -3.49 -26.58
C THR A 228 -8.25 -2.60 -26.68
N THR A 229 -9.26 -2.76 -25.80
CA THR A 229 -10.49 -1.95 -25.86
C THR A 229 -11.03 -1.64 -24.48
N VAL A 230 -10.79 -0.44 -24.02
CA VAL A 230 -11.65 0.15 -23.00
C VAL A 230 -12.90 0.66 -23.71
N GLY A 231 -14.03 -0.02 -23.52
CA GLY A 231 -15.32 0.50 -23.98
C GLY A 231 -15.53 1.93 -23.45
N LYS A 232 -16.26 2.77 -24.21
CA LYS A 232 -16.58 4.13 -23.75
C LYS A 232 -17.19 4.07 -22.35
N VAL A 233 -16.45 4.60 -21.38
CA VAL A 233 -16.90 4.71 -20.00
C VAL A 233 -18.04 5.72 -19.97
N VAL A 234 -19.24 5.26 -19.71
CA VAL A 234 -20.37 6.15 -19.44
C VAL A 234 -20.25 6.54 -17.95
N LEU A 235 -19.62 7.69 -17.70
CA LEU A 235 -19.59 8.26 -16.38
C LEU A 235 -21.03 8.57 -15.94
N ALA A 236 -21.48 7.99 -14.84
CA ALA A 236 -22.74 8.36 -14.24
C ALA A 236 -22.67 9.86 -13.88
N GLN A 237 -23.36 10.71 -14.64
CA GLN A 237 -23.41 12.15 -14.41
C GLN A 237 -24.32 12.42 -13.21
N GLY A 238 -23.76 12.33 -12.01
CA GLY A 238 -24.46 12.73 -10.78
C GLY A 238 -24.37 14.24 -10.57
N LYS A 239 -25.47 14.85 -10.10
CA LYS A 239 -25.41 16.20 -9.53
C LYS A 239 -24.38 16.21 -8.40
N ARG A 240 -23.59 17.27 -8.27
CA ARG A 240 -22.65 17.51 -7.17
C ARG A 240 -23.43 17.67 -5.85
N SER A 241 -23.93 16.59 -5.27
CA SER A 241 -24.46 16.61 -3.91
C SER A 241 -23.47 15.89 -2.99
N LEU A 242 -22.98 16.61 -2.00
CA LEU A 242 -22.26 16.00 -0.89
C LEU A 242 -23.27 15.25 -0.01
N PHE A 243 -22.78 14.25 0.75
CA PHE A 243 -23.62 13.63 1.78
C PHE A 243 -24.08 14.67 2.81
N ASN A 244 -25.20 14.44 3.43
CA ASN A 244 -25.65 15.26 4.55
C ASN A 244 -25.26 14.62 5.90
N LEU A 245 -25.30 15.42 6.97
CA LEU A 245 -24.91 14.96 8.30
C LEU A 245 -25.74 13.76 8.78
N LYS A 246 -27.01 13.67 8.38
CA LYS A 246 -27.88 12.55 8.75
C LYS A 246 -27.43 11.23 8.12
N GLU A 247 -26.99 11.26 6.88
CA GLU A 247 -26.44 10.08 6.17
C GLU A 247 -25.14 9.60 6.82
N LEU A 248 -24.26 10.52 7.21
CA LEU A 248 -23.04 10.20 7.94
C LEU A 248 -23.35 9.57 9.31
N LEU A 249 -24.22 10.21 10.10
CA LEU A 249 -24.59 9.73 11.44
C LEU A 249 -25.27 8.36 11.38
N SER A 250 -26.10 8.10 10.35
CA SER A 250 -26.71 6.77 10.16
C SER A 250 -25.71 5.67 9.83
N SER A 251 -24.54 6.01 9.27
CA SER A 251 -23.48 5.08 8.92
C SER A 251 -22.34 5.04 9.94
N LEU A 252 -22.33 5.93 10.94
CA LEU A 252 -21.19 6.10 11.84
C LEU A 252 -20.86 4.84 12.65
N ALA A 253 -21.89 4.16 13.17
CA ALA A 253 -21.70 2.90 13.91
C ALA A 253 -21.07 1.80 13.03
N THR A 254 -21.49 1.72 11.77
CA THR A 254 -20.90 0.85 10.75
C THR A 254 -19.46 1.23 10.49
N ILE A 255 -19.17 2.51 10.28
CA ILE A 255 -17.81 3.00 10.01
C ILE A 255 -16.85 2.62 11.16
N ILE A 256 -17.23 2.91 12.41
CA ILE A 256 -16.39 2.62 13.57
C ILE A 256 -16.16 1.12 13.73
N ARG A 257 -17.20 0.30 13.68
CA ARG A 257 -17.09 -1.16 13.81
C ARG A 257 -16.23 -1.77 12.70
N SER A 258 -16.45 -1.35 11.46
CA SER A 258 -15.68 -1.79 10.31
C SER A 258 -14.22 -1.32 10.35
N SER A 259 -13.96 -0.13 10.93
CA SER A 259 -12.59 0.35 11.17
C SER A 259 -11.81 -0.58 12.11
N PHE A 260 -12.44 -1.07 13.18
CA PHE A 260 -11.80 -2.06 14.06
C PHE A 260 -11.57 -3.38 13.34
N ILE A 261 -12.55 -3.88 12.56
CA ILE A 261 -12.37 -5.09 11.75
C ILE A 261 -11.18 -4.91 10.81
N GLY A 262 -11.11 -3.76 10.12
CA GLY A 262 -10.02 -3.43 9.23
C GLY A 262 -8.67 -3.37 9.93
N PHE A 263 -8.59 -2.65 11.04
CA PHE A 263 -7.36 -2.49 11.81
C PHE A 263 -6.78 -3.84 12.25
N PHE A 264 -7.59 -4.70 12.88
CA PHE A 264 -7.13 -6.00 13.33
C PHE A 264 -6.79 -6.95 12.17
N SER A 265 -7.54 -6.88 11.06
CA SER A 265 -7.17 -7.62 9.84
C SER A 265 -5.84 -7.15 9.26
N GLY A 266 -5.56 -5.83 9.29
CA GLY A 266 -4.32 -5.25 8.81
C GLY A 266 -3.08 -5.68 9.60
N ILE A 267 -3.22 -5.91 10.91
CA ILE A 267 -2.13 -6.42 11.76
C ILE A 267 -1.76 -7.87 11.41
N LEU A 268 -2.70 -8.65 10.88
CA LEU A 268 -2.43 -10.03 10.51
C LEU A 268 -1.60 -10.08 9.21
N PRO A 269 -0.43 -10.75 9.23
CA PRO A 269 0.41 -10.88 8.04
C PRO A 269 -0.37 -11.42 6.85
N GLY A 270 -0.31 -10.71 5.72
CA GLY A 270 -0.89 -11.17 4.46
C GLY A 270 -2.41 -11.02 4.30
N ALA A 271 -3.18 -10.72 5.35
CA ALA A 271 -4.64 -10.56 5.24
C ALA A 271 -5.00 -9.36 4.33
N GLY A 272 -4.31 -8.24 4.50
CA GLY A 272 -4.44 -7.07 3.65
C GLY A 272 -5.84 -6.44 3.64
N ALA A 273 -5.97 -5.39 2.82
CA ALA A 273 -7.17 -4.57 2.76
C ALA A 273 -8.37 -5.28 2.11
N SER A 274 -8.14 -6.20 1.17
CA SER A 274 -9.23 -6.92 0.48
C SER A 274 -10.01 -7.87 1.40
N VAL A 275 -9.30 -8.60 2.27
CA VAL A 275 -9.94 -9.49 3.26
C VAL A 275 -10.71 -8.65 4.28
N ALA A 276 -10.10 -7.56 4.75
CA ALA A 276 -10.73 -6.63 5.68
C ALA A 276 -12.05 -6.06 5.14
N SER A 277 -12.04 -5.57 3.89
CA SER A 277 -13.24 -5.05 3.20
C SER A 277 -14.35 -6.08 3.10
N ALA A 278 -14.00 -7.32 2.70
CA ALA A 278 -14.97 -8.41 2.56
C ALA A 278 -15.56 -8.83 3.92
N MET A 279 -14.73 -8.91 4.97
CA MET A 279 -15.17 -9.21 6.33
C MET A 279 -16.13 -8.13 6.86
N ALA A 280 -15.77 -6.86 6.70
CA ALA A 280 -16.59 -5.74 7.14
C ALA A 280 -17.93 -5.70 6.41
N TYR A 281 -17.92 -5.79 5.08
CA TYR A 281 -19.14 -5.84 4.28
C TYR A 281 -20.07 -6.98 4.70
N THR A 282 -19.51 -8.19 4.84
CA THR A 282 -20.27 -9.39 5.20
C THR A 282 -20.85 -9.29 6.61
N THR A 283 -20.08 -8.74 7.55
CA THR A 283 -20.52 -8.52 8.94
C THR A 283 -21.68 -7.53 8.99
N GLU A 284 -21.54 -6.39 8.33
CA GLU A 284 -22.60 -5.35 8.32
C GLU A 284 -23.85 -5.84 7.59
N ARG A 285 -23.71 -6.60 6.51
CA ARG A 285 -24.84 -7.22 5.82
C ARG A 285 -25.60 -8.20 6.74
N LYS A 286 -24.89 -9.02 7.51
CA LYS A 286 -25.52 -9.92 8.49
C LYS A 286 -26.23 -9.16 9.60
N LEU A 287 -25.62 -8.10 10.14
CA LEU A 287 -26.21 -7.27 11.19
C LEU A 287 -27.44 -6.50 10.72
N ALA A 288 -27.47 -6.08 9.45
CA ALA A 288 -28.61 -5.40 8.86
C ALA A 288 -29.82 -6.34 8.62
N GLY A 289 -29.57 -7.64 8.44
CA GLY A 289 -30.59 -8.64 8.17
C GLY A 289 -31.43 -8.33 6.94
N GLU A 290 -32.69 -8.75 6.93
CA GLU A 290 -33.62 -8.53 5.80
C GLU A 290 -33.99 -7.05 5.57
N LYS A 291 -33.78 -6.17 6.56
CA LYS A 291 -34.03 -4.73 6.45
C LYS A 291 -32.93 -3.99 5.70
N GLY A 292 -31.79 -4.61 5.49
CA GLY A 292 -30.67 -4.03 4.74
C GLY A 292 -30.88 -4.14 3.23
N LYS A 293 -30.54 -3.09 2.51
CA LYS A 293 -30.57 -3.05 1.03
C LYS A 293 -29.18 -3.26 0.43
N PHE A 294 -28.38 -4.11 1.06
CA PHE A 294 -27.02 -4.41 0.60
C PHE A 294 -27.03 -4.99 -0.83
N GLY A 295 -26.15 -4.50 -1.67
CA GLY A 295 -26.10 -4.81 -3.11
C GLY A 295 -27.07 -3.97 -3.96
N GLN A 296 -27.85 -3.04 -3.35
CA GLN A 296 -28.83 -2.18 -4.03
C GLN A 296 -28.57 -0.68 -3.76
N GLY A 297 -27.40 -0.34 -3.22
CA GLY A 297 -27.04 1.03 -2.87
C GLY A 297 -27.32 1.39 -1.41
N ASP A 298 -27.06 0.49 -0.47
CA ASP A 298 -27.09 0.78 0.97
C ASP A 298 -25.84 1.58 1.35
N LEU A 299 -26.02 2.72 2.02
CA LEU A 299 -24.91 3.58 2.46
C LEU A 299 -23.96 2.85 3.42
N ARG A 300 -24.48 1.94 4.24
CA ARG A 300 -23.67 1.12 5.14
C ARG A 300 -22.85 0.09 4.37
N GLY A 301 -23.40 -0.47 3.26
CA GLY A 301 -22.71 -1.38 2.37
C GLY A 301 -21.57 -0.72 1.60
N LEU A 302 -21.62 0.61 1.45
CA LEU A 302 -20.52 1.41 0.92
C LEU A 302 -19.52 1.80 2.02
N ALA A 303 -19.99 2.25 3.17
CA ALA A 303 -19.16 2.78 4.25
C ALA A 303 -18.31 1.70 4.94
N ALA A 304 -18.85 0.48 5.08
CA ALA A 304 -18.18 -0.63 5.74
C ALA A 304 -16.86 -1.06 5.06
N PRO A 305 -16.86 -1.43 3.77
CA PRO A 305 -15.63 -1.83 3.11
C PRO A 305 -14.61 -0.69 3.04
N GLU A 306 -15.05 0.55 2.83
CA GLU A 306 -14.17 1.70 2.71
C GLU A 306 -13.43 2.02 4.01
N SER A 307 -14.13 2.03 5.15
CA SER A 307 -13.49 2.26 6.44
C SER A 307 -12.55 1.10 6.82
N ALA A 308 -12.95 -0.15 6.54
CA ALA A 308 -12.12 -1.31 6.82
C ALA A 308 -10.89 -1.39 5.91
N ASN A 309 -11.02 -1.08 4.63
CA ASN A 309 -9.95 -1.02 3.67
C ASN A 309 -8.81 -0.11 4.14
N ASN A 310 -9.15 1.15 4.40
CA ASN A 310 -8.17 2.15 4.80
C ASN A 310 -7.62 1.92 6.22
N ALA A 311 -8.43 1.39 7.12
CA ALA A 311 -7.94 0.95 8.43
C ALA A 311 -6.96 -0.21 8.33
N ALA A 312 -7.19 -1.18 7.44
CA ALA A 312 -6.28 -2.30 7.20
C ALA A 312 -4.99 -1.85 6.52
N ALA A 313 -5.07 -0.93 5.55
CA ALA A 313 -3.90 -0.35 4.90
C ALA A 313 -2.98 0.31 5.93
N CYS A 314 -3.51 1.15 6.81
CA CYS A 314 -2.75 1.72 7.92
C CYS A 314 -2.26 0.63 8.90
N GLY A 315 -3.13 -0.30 9.31
CA GLY A 315 -2.79 -1.39 10.25
C GLY A 315 -1.65 -2.28 9.78
N SER A 316 -1.50 -2.45 8.45
CA SER A 316 -0.45 -3.27 7.84
C SER A 316 0.98 -2.74 8.06
N PHE A 317 1.14 -1.49 8.49
CA PHE A 317 2.43 -0.94 8.91
C PHE A 317 2.92 -1.51 10.24
N ILE A 318 2.02 -1.97 11.12
CA ILE A 318 2.41 -2.53 12.41
C ILE A 318 3.34 -3.74 12.24
N PRO A 319 2.91 -4.86 11.62
CA PRO A 319 3.79 -6.02 11.48
C PRO A 319 5.04 -5.70 10.67
N MET A 320 4.96 -4.82 9.68
CA MET A 320 6.12 -4.37 8.91
C MET A 320 7.18 -3.72 9.81
N LEU A 321 6.78 -2.79 10.65
CA LEU A 321 7.71 -2.02 11.49
C LEU A 321 8.16 -2.78 12.73
N THR A 322 7.27 -3.59 13.33
CA THR A 322 7.52 -4.24 14.64
C THR A 322 8.09 -5.64 14.51
N LEU A 323 7.66 -6.41 13.51
CA LEU A 323 8.05 -7.82 13.34
C LEU A 323 8.96 -8.04 12.13
N GLY A 324 9.11 -7.06 11.24
CA GLY A 324 9.80 -7.26 9.97
C GLY A 324 9.05 -8.21 9.02
N VAL A 325 7.73 -8.32 9.17
CA VAL A 325 6.86 -9.15 8.35
C VAL A 325 5.82 -8.27 7.65
N PRO A 326 5.64 -8.39 6.34
CA PRO A 326 4.68 -7.53 5.64
C PRO A 326 3.23 -7.87 6.03
N GLY A 327 2.43 -6.85 6.37
CA GLY A 327 0.99 -7.00 6.58
C GLY A 327 0.20 -7.09 5.26
N SER A 328 0.77 -6.57 4.17
CA SER A 328 0.17 -6.57 2.83
C SER A 328 1.26 -6.65 1.75
N GLY A 329 0.86 -6.93 0.50
CA GLY A 329 1.79 -6.88 -0.64
C GLY A 329 2.45 -5.51 -0.81
N THR A 330 1.74 -4.42 -0.51
CA THR A 330 2.27 -3.07 -0.59
C THR A 330 3.32 -2.81 0.47
N THR A 331 3.09 -3.23 1.72
CA THR A 331 4.10 -3.12 2.78
C THR A 331 5.30 -4.03 2.54
N ALA A 332 5.14 -5.15 1.80
CA ALA A 332 6.28 -5.95 1.35
C ALA A 332 7.21 -5.14 0.42
N VAL A 333 6.62 -4.39 -0.53
CA VAL A 333 7.41 -3.48 -1.40
C VAL A 333 8.07 -2.37 -0.58
N MET A 334 7.39 -1.83 0.42
CA MET A 334 7.95 -0.81 1.32
C MET A 334 9.09 -1.35 2.20
N MET A 335 9.05 -2.62 2.58
CA MET A 335 10.20 -3.27 3.24
C MET A 335 11.43 -3.28 2.31
N GLY A 336 11.22 -3.49 1.01
CA GLY A 336 12.27 -3.34 0.02
C GLY A 336 12.84 -1.93 -0.06
N ALA A 337 12.01 -0.90 0.18
CA ALA A 337 12.50 0.47 0.31
C ALA A 337 13.45 0.62 1.51
N LEU A 338 13.08 0.10 2.68
CA LEU A 338 13.95 0.13 3.87
C LEU A 338 15.29 -0.54 3.58
N THR A 339 15.29 -1.72 2.95
CA THR A 339 16.53 -2.44 2.61
C THR A 339 17.42 -1.68 1.62
N LEU A 340 16.84 -0.93 0.66
CA LEU A 340 17.61 -0.05 -0.24
C LEU A 340 18.38 1.04 0.51
N TYR A 341 17.83 1.53 1.63
CA TYR A 341 18.47 2.49 2.51
C TYR A 341 19.34 1.83 3.60
N ASN A 342 19.61 0.51 3.50
CA ASN A 342 20.34 -0.29 4.46
C ASN A 342 19.70 -0.29 5.86
N ILE A 343 18.38 -0.23 5.94
CA ILE A 343 17.62 -0.28 7.17
C ILE A 343 16.93 -1.63 7.26
N THR A 344 17.17 -2.36 8.34
CA THR A 344 16.53 -3.64 8.60
C THR A 344 15.18 -3.42 9.28
N PRO A 345 14.05 -3.80 8.64
CA PRO A 345 12.75 -3.75 9.29
C PRO A 345 12.67 -4.77 10.43
N GLY A 346 11.94 -4.44 11.48
CA GLY A 346 11.76 -5.33 12.62
C GLY A 346 11.81 -4.61 13.97
N PRO A 347 11.83 -5.35 15.09
CA PRO A 347 11.63 -4.78 16.42
C PRO A 347 12.75 -3.82 16.85
N GLN A 348 13.98 -4.04 16.39
CA GLN A 348 15.11 -3.14 16.69
C GLN A 348 14.95 -1.76 16.04
N LEU A 349 14.14 -1.65 14.97
CA LEU A 349 13.91 -0.39 14.26
C LEU A 349 13.36 0.71 15.19
N PHE A 350 12.51 0.34 16.14
CA PHE A 350 11.97 1.29 17.13
C PHE A 350 13.04 1.83 18.08
N ALA A 351 14.07 1.04 18.36
CA ALA A 351 15.17 1.44 19.25
C ALA A 351 16.29 2.18 18.50
N GLU A 352 16.64 1.71 17.31
CA GLU A 352 17.77 2.22 16.54
C GLU A 352 17.39 3.46 15.70
N GLN A 353 16.16 3.52 15.17
CA GLN A 353 15.68 4.57 14.28
C GLN A 353 14.30 5.14 14.73
N PRO A 354 14.16 5.58 15.99
CA PRO A 354 12.86 6.03 16.50
C PRO A 354 12.29 7.21 15.72
N VAL A 355 13.12 8.15 15.30
CA VAL A 355 12.68 9.32 14.52
C VAL A 355 12.05 8.89 13.20
N LEU A 356 12.66 7.96 12.48
CA LEU A 356 12.16 7.42 11.22
C LEU A 356 10.79 6.76 11.40
N VAL A 357 10.67 5.88 12.41
CA VAL A 357 9.43 5.15 12.67
C VAL A 357 8.30 6.10 13.02
N TRP A 358 8.55 7.04 13.93
CA TRP A 358 7.51 7.97 14.37
C TRP A 358 7.17 9.03 13.30
N ALA A 359 8.15 9.43 12.47
CA ALA A 359 7.89 10.27 11.30
C ALA A 359 6.98 9.57 10.30
N LEU A 360 7.22 8.28 10.02
CA LEU A 360 6.35 7.48 9.16
C LEU A 360 4.95 7.34 9.77
N ILE A 361 4.83 7.00 11.06
CA ILE A 361 3.52 6.90 11.74
C ILE A 361 2.78 8.24 11.70
N ALA A 362 3.43 9.36 12.03
CA ALA A 362 2.83 10.69 11.98
C ALA A 362 2.40 11.05 10.54
N SER A 363 3.19 10.66 9.53
CA SER A 363 2.87 10.92 8.12
C SER A 363 1.61 10.22 7.65
N LEU A 364 1.21 9.09 8.26
CA LEU A 364 -0.07 8.43 7.94
C LEU A 364 -1.27 9.33 8.29
N MET A 365 -1.22 10.00 9.43
CA MET A 365 -2.27 10.97 9.79
C MET A 365 -2.26 12.18 8.86
N VAL A 366 -1.09 12.78 8.65
CA VAL A 366 -0.92 13.95 7.76
C VAL A 366 -1.38 13.61 6.33
N GLY A 367 -0.95 12.47 5.80
CA GLY A 367 -1.34 11.97 4.48
C GLY A 367 -2.84 11.76 4.34
N ASN A 368 -3.51 11.23 5.36
CA ASN A 368 -4.96 11.05 5.34
C ASN A 368 -5.73 12.37 5.39
N ILE A 369 -5.23 13.39 6.12
CA ILE A 369 -5.81 14.73 6.09
C ILE A 369 -5.67 15.32 4.68
N ILE A 370 -4.48 15.23 4.10
CA ILE A 370 -4.22 15.68 2.71
C ILE A 370 -5.16 14.97 1.73
N LEU A 371 -5.32 13.65 1.85
CA LEU A 371 -6.20 12.85 0.99
C LEU A 371 -7.67 13.24 1.11
N LEU A 372 -8.16 13.51 2.32
CA LEU A 372 -9.51 14.00 2.52
C LEU A 372 -9.72 15.35 1.83
N VAL A 373 -8.79 16.30 2.06
CA VAL A 373 -8.82 17.65 1.45
C VAL A 373 -8.71 17.59 -0.07
N LEU A 374 -7.92 16.67 -0.62
CA LEU A 374 -7.80 16.47 -2.07
C LEU A 374 -9.06 15.83 -2.66
N ASN A 375 -9.53 14.74 -2.06
CA ASN A 375 -10.55 13.90 -2.69
C ASN A 375 -11.96 14.49 -2.61
N LEU A 376 -12.31 15.29 -1.61
CA LEU A 376 -13.63 15.90 -1.53
C LEU A 376 -13.87 16.95 -2.65
N PRO A 377 -13.02 17.98 -2.84
CA PRO A 377 -13.25 18.98 -3.86
C PRO A 377 -12.86 18.53 -5.27
N LEU A 378 -11.81 17.70 -5.41
CA LEU A 378 -11.24 17.31 -6.69
C LEU A 378 -11.82 16.02 -7.27
N VAL A 379 -12.82 15.42 -6.63
CA VAL A 379 -13.44 14.18 -7.11
C VAL A 379 -13.90 14.26 -8.57
N GLY A 380 -14.44 15.41 -8.99
CA GLY A 380 -14.83 15.64 -10.39
C GLY A 380 -13.65 15.73 -11.36
N PHE A 381 -12.48 16.17 -10.88
CA PHE A 381 -11.25 16.15 -11.66
C PHE A 381 -10.74 14.71 -11.81
N PHE A 382 -10.65 13.97 -10.72
CA PHE A 382 -10.21 12.58 -10.74
C PHE A 382 -11.14 11.70 -11.59
N ALA A 383 -12.46 11.92 -11.54
CA ALA A 383 -13.40 11.21 -12.38
C ALA A 383 -13.15 11.40 -13.91
N LYS A 384 -12.65 12.57 -14.31
CA LYS A 384 -12.29 12.81 -15.72
C LYS A 384 -11.04 12.04 -16.15
N LEU A 385 -10.13 11.74 -15.21
CA LEU A 385 -8.90 11.00 -15.50
C LEU A 385 -9.18 9.52 -15.87
N LEU A 386 -10.35 8.98 -15.50
CA LEU A 386 -10.77 7.63 -15.94
C LEU A 386 -10.87 7.50 -17.48
N ASN A 387 -10.92 8.61 -18.20
CA ASN A 387 -10.93 8.61 -19.65
C ASN A 387 -9.55 8.67 -20.31
N ILE A 388 -8.45 8.62 -19.52
CA ILE A 388 -7.09 8.60 -20.06
C ILE A 388 -6.88 7.27 -20.80
N PRO A 389 -6.54 7.33 -22.11
CA PRO A 389 -6.36 6.13 -22.90
C PRO A 389 -5.03 5.41 -22.58
N ASN A 390 -5.03 4.08 -22.73
CA ASN A 390 -3.88 3.23 -22.43
C ASN A 390 -2.61 3.62 -23.20
N TYR A 391 -2.74 4.18 -24.42
CA TYR A 391 -1.56 4.60 -25.20
C TYR A 391 -0.78 5.76 -24.56
N ILE A 392 -1.37 6.49 -23.60
CA ILE A 392 -0.67 7.49 -22.78
C ILE A 392 -0.13 6.85 -21.50
N LEU A 393 -0.91 5.98 -20.87
CA LEU A 393 -0.53 5.35 -19.59
C LEU A 393 0.69 4.43 -19.74
N ILE A 394 0.70 3.59 -20.77
CA ILE A 394 1.77 2.61 -20.99
C ILE A 394 3.15 3.27 -21.10
N PRO A 395 3.37 4.30 -21.96
CA PRO A 395 4.67 4.96 -22.02
C PRO A 395 5.07 5.65 -20.71
N VAL A 396 4.11 6.23 -19.98
CA VAL A 396 4.40 6.89 -18.70
C VAL A 396 4.87 5.86 -17.68
N ILE A 397 4.15 4.76 -17.49
CA ILE A 397 4.53 3.69 -16.54
C ILE A 397 5.88 3.09 -16.94
N ALA A 398 6.06 2.78 -18.24
CA ALA A 398 7.31 2.22 -18.75
C ALA A 398 8.50 3.17 -18.49
N THR A 399 8.34 4.46 -18.84
CA THR A 399 9.41 5.45 -18.63
C THR A 399 9.80 5.56 -17.16
N VAL A 400 8.83 5.72 -16.25
CA VAL A 400 9.09 5.85 -14.81
C VAL A 400 9.78 4.59 -14.27
N SER A 401 9.29 3.40 -14.66
CA SER A 401 9.85 2.13 -14.21
C SER A 401 11.28 1.92 -14.71
N PHE A 402 11.54 2.09 -16.01
CA PHE A 402 12.87 1.86 -16.59
C PHE A 402 13.88 2.91 -16.14
N VAL A 403 13.51 4.18 -16.08
CA VAL A 403 14.38 5.25 -15.55
C VAL A 403 14.71 4.99 -14.10
N GLY A 404 13.73 4.55 -13.30
CA GLY A 404 13.93 4.21 -11.90
C GLY A 404 14.91 3.05 -11.70
N VAL A 405 14.75 1.94 -12.44
CA VAL A 405 15.69 0.80 -12.40
C VAL A 405 17.11 1.24 -12.78
N TYR A 406 17.22 2.00 -13.87
CA TYR A 406 18.52 2.51 -14.32
C TYR A 406 19.19 3.39 -13.26
N ALA A 407 18.43 4.27 -12.60
CA ALA A 407 18.94 5.15 -11.56
C ALA A 407 19.45 4.36 -10.33
N ILE A 408 18.74 3.32 -9.91
CA ILE A 408 19.18 2.43 -8.81
C ILE A 408 20.50 1.73 -9.18
N HIS A 409 20.58 1.12 -10.36
CA HIS A 409 21.79 0.45 -10.81
C HIS A 409 22.99 1.40 -10.90
N ARG A 410 22.79 2.60 -11.43
CA ARG A 410 23.84 3.61 -11.53
C ARG A 410 24.29 4.12 -10.15
N ALA A 411 23.37 4.32 -9.22
CA ALA A 411 23.68 4.71 -7.84
C ALA A 411 24.46 3.62 -7.09
N LEU A 412 24.15 2.34 -7.33
CA LEU A 412 24.91 1.21 -6.77
C LEU A 412 26.31 1.12 -7.35
N LEU A 413 26.49 1.36 -8.67
CA LEU A 413 27.79 1.37 -9.34
C LEU A 413 28.67 2.55 -8.92
N HIS A 414 28.09 3.65 -8.43
CA HIS A 414 28.84 4.82 -7.96
C HIS A 414 29.21 4.78 -6.48
N LYS A 415 28.84 3.75 -5.71
CA LYS A 415 29.38 3.57 -4.36
C LYS A 415 30.90 3.39 -4.40
N PRO A 416 31.66 3.96 -3.44
CA PRO A 416 33.14 3.98 -3.46
C PRO A 416 33.80 2.62 -3.62
N ILE A 417 33.12 1.54 -3.21
CA ILE A 417 33.62 0.15 -3.31
C ILE A 417 33.70 -0.31 -4.78
N CYS A 418 32.77 0.14 -5.64
CA CYS A 418 32.81 -0.21 -7.06
C CYS A 418 33.79 0.64 -7.88
N LYS A 419 34.10 1.87 -7.45
CA LYS A 419 35.10 2.70 -8.16
C LYS A 419 36.49 2.12 -8.14
N GLY A 420 36.89 1.46 -7.04
CA GLY A 420 38.19 0.77 -6.95
C GLY A 420 38.29 -0.43 -7.91
N PHE A 421 37.21 -1.21 -8.02
CA PHE A 421 37.21 -2.44 -8.82
C PHE A 421 37.17 -2.17 -10.33
N PHE A 422 36.46 -1.14 -10.78
CA PHE A 422 36.38 -0.80 -12.21
C PHE A 422 37.60 -0.02 -12.73
N SER A 423 38.28 0.77 -11.87
CA SER A 423 39.48 1.47 -12.29
C SER A 423 40.63 0.49 -12.59
N ASP A 424 40.72 -0.63 -11.85
CA ASP A 424 41.78 -1.62 -12.00
C ASP A 424 41.55 -2.62 -13.16
N ILE A 425 40.32 -2.72 -13.67
CA ILE A 425 39.96 -3.63 -14.78
C ILE A 425 40.00 -2.93 -16.15
N ILE A 426 39.69 -1.63 -16.20
CA ILE A 426 39.54 -0.88 -17.47
C ILE A 426 40.87 -0.16 -17.86
N PHE A 427 41.77 0.08 -16.91
CA PHE A 427 43.01 0.81 -17.13
C PHE A 427 44.28 -0.05 -16.90
N LYS A 428 44.18 -1.36 -16.89
CA LYS A 428 45.23 -2.30 -17.13
C LYS A 428 44.92 -3.09 -18.42
#